data_c547f0dcc7db97776d16a75322dd23df
#
_entry.id   c547f0dcc7db97776d16a75322dd23df
#
_cell.length_a   1.000
_cell.length_b   1.000
_cell.length_c   1.000
_cell.angle_alpha   90.00
_cell.angle_beta   90.00
_cell.angle_gamma   90.00
#
_symmetry.space_group_name_H-M   'P 1'
#
loop_
_entity.id
_entity.type
_entity.pdbx_description
1 polymer ?
#
loop_
_entity_poly.entity_id
_entity_poly.type
_entity_poly.pdbx_seq_one_letter_code
_entity_poly.pdbx_strand_id
1 'polypeptide(L)'
;MIEGLYPPFQHWGASGTTWIISDTHFNDPDLIHVYADRPSAEEQVKRINAKCGRADTLIILGDVGDISYVRQLRAKYKILVMGNHDSGASNYKRHIFKQKFDKGLFQKHEALDEMKRLYPDCAYTITDGFDFSSCLEYWEIYADNCLFDLVFTGPVLIGEKLILSHEPVEELDWCMNVHGHTHDRNIVNDTYHFNVCADVIGYTPINFNKWMKDGHLAKIQSLHRQTINEATDRRRRKGG
;
A
#
# COMPACT_ATOMS: atom_id res chain seq x y z
N MET A 1 6.55 2.31 -18.35
CA MET A 1 6.70 0.84 -18.18
C MET A 1 5.95 0.47 -16.91
N ILE A 2 5.05 -0.51 -16.97
CA ILE A 2 4.32 -0.99 -15.80
C ILE A 2 5.24 -1.96 -15.06
N GLU A 3 5.50 -1.70 -13.78
CA GLU A 3 6.31 -2.59 -12.95
C GLU A 3 5.50 -3.81 -12.53
N GLY A 4 6.13 -4.98 -12.51
CA GLY A 4 5.51 -6.19 -12.01
C GLY A 4 5.62 -6.29 -10.49
N LEU A 5 4.51 -6.37 -9.78
CA LEU A 5 4.46 -6.62 -8.33
C LEU A 5 4.68 -8.10 -7.95
N TYR A 6 4.92 -8.95 -8.91
CA TYR A 6 4.98 -10.39 -8.66
C TYR A 6 5.95 -10.81 -7.54
N PRO A 7 7.20 -10.29 -7.46
CA PRO A 7 8.09 -10.66 -6.37
C PRO A 7 7.60 -10.24 -4.97
N PRO A 8 7.11 -9.01 -4.74
CA PRO A 8 6.55 -8.60 -3.45
C PRO A 8 5.30 -9.36 -3.05
N PHE A 9 4.52 -9.82 -4.02
CA PHE A 9 3.26 -10.54 -3.80
C PHE A 9 3.40 -12.07 -3.72
N GLN A 10 4.58 -12.62 -3.91
CA GLN A 10 4.83 -14.04 -3.63
C GLN A 10 4.53 -14.42 -2.17
N HIS A 11 4.49 -13.46 -1.27
CA HIS A 11 4.17 -13.64 0.15
C HIS A 11 2.68 -13.42 0.49
N TRP A 12 1.82 -13.14 -0.46
CA TRP A 12 0.38 -12.92 -0.24
C TRP A 12 -0.34 -14.05 0.49
N GLY A 13 0.16 -15.23 0.45
CA GLY A 13 -0.43 -16.39 1.11
C GLY A 13 0.23 -16.78 2.42
N ALA A 14 1.29 -16.10 2.85
CA ALA A 14 2.17 -16.70 3.85
C ALA A 14 1.70 -16.51 5.31
N SER A 15 0.98 -15.44 5.68
CA SER A 15 0.54 -15.28 7.08
C SER A 15 -0.50 -14.21 7.35
N GLY A 16 -1.07 -13.52 6.37
CA GLY A 16 -2.04 -12.44 6.65
C GLY A 16 -2.96 -12.19 5.46
N THR A 17 -3.94 -11.32 5.67
CA THR A 17 -4.85 -10.86 4.64
C THR A 17 -4.27 -9.62 3.95
N THR A 18 -4.46 -9.53 2.64
CA THR A 18 -4.19 -8.30 1.90
C THR A 18 -5.47 -7.49 1.79
N TRP A 19 -5.37 -6.23 2.20
CA TRP A 19 -6.43 -5.23 2.16
C TRP A 19 -6.06 -4.14 1.17
N ILE A 20 -7.06 -3.54 0.53
CA ILE A 20 -6.85 -2.48 -0.46
C ILE A 20 -7.86 -1.35 -0.28
N ILE A 21 -7.40 -0.13 -0.44
CA ILE A 21 -8.17 1.12 -0.37
C ILE A 21 -7.44 2.17 -1.20
N SER A 22 -8.11 3.23 -1.59
CA SER A 22 -7.53 4.41 -2.25
C SER A 22 -8.11 5.70 -1.68
N ASP A 23 -7.49 6.83 -2.00
CA ASP A 23 -8.00 8.17 -1.77
C ASP A 23 -8.37 8.42 -0.30
N THR A 24 -7.47 8.04 0.60
CA THR A 24 -7.68 8.25 2.03
C THR A 24 -7.68 9.72 2.39
N HIS A 25 -6.90 10.56 1.68
CA HIS A 25 -6.80 11.99 1.90
C HIS A 25 -6.89 12.36 3.38
N PHE A 26 -6.07 11.70 4.19
CA PHE A 26 -6.08 11.95 5.64
C PHE A 26 -5.88 13.43 5.92
N ASN A 27 -6.83 14.02 6.65
CA ASN A 27 -6.78 15.41 7.09
C ASN A 27 -6.62 16.44 5.94
N ASP A 28 -7.12 16.13 4.75
CA ASP A 28 -7.09 17.02 3.59
C ASP A 28 -8.19 18.08 3.71
N PRO A 29 -7.84 19.37 3.87
CA PRO A 29 -8.82 20.43 4.08
C PRO A 29 -9.72 20.66 2.87
N ASP A 30 -9.22 20.45 1.65
CA ASP A 30 -9.99 20.71 0.43
C ASP A 30 -11.12 19.69 0.28
N LEU A 31 -10.87 18.42 0.61
CA LEU A 31 -11.88 17.38 0.55
C LEU A 31 -12.88 17.41 1.71
N ILE A 32 -12.50 17.88 2.89
CA ILE A 32 -13.44 18.09 4.00
C ILE A 32 -14.54 19.10 3.61
N HIS A 33 -14.21 20.11 2.83
CA HIS A 33 -15.18 21.08 2.35
C HIS A 33 -16.10 20.55 1.24
N VAL A 34 -15.60 19.62 0.41
CA VAL A 34 -16.37 19.05 -0.71
C VAL A 34 -17.31 17.94 -0.25
N TYR A 35 -16.88 17.13 0.72
CA TYR A 35 -17.60 15.95 1.22
C TYR A 35 -17.89 16.10 2.70
N ALA A 36 -19.00 16.77 3.04
CA ALA A 36 -19.39 17.08 4.43
C ALA A 36 -19.55 15.83 5.33
N ASP A 37 -19.89 14.69 4.75
CA ASP A 37 -20.08 13.42 5.46
C ASP A 37 -18.80 12.57 5.55
N ARG A 38 -17.66 13.11 5.10
CA ARG A 38 -16.38 12.42 5.17
C ARG A 38 -15.96 12.22 6.62
N PRO A 39 -15.65 10.99 7.05
CA PRO A 39 -15.16 10.77 8.42
C PRO A 39 -13.80 11.44 8.63
N SER A 40 -13.54 11.86 9.88
CA SER A 40 -12.24 12.40 10.23
C SER A 40 -11.12 11.39 9.96
N ALA A 41 -9.89 11.86 9.85
CA ALA A 41 -8.74 10.99 9.61
C ALA A 41 -8.58 9.92 10.71
N GLU A 42 -8.86 10.27 11.98
CA GLU A 42 -8.86 9.33 13.12
C GLU A 42 -9.90 8.24 12.95
N GLU A 43 -11.12 8.60 12.52
CA GLU A 43 -12.18 7.61 12.29
C GLU A 43 -11.86 6.72 11.09
N GLN A 44 -11.24 7.27 10.03
CA GLN A 44 -10.75 6.45 8.90
C GLN A 44 -9.69 5.45 9.37
N VAL A 45 -8.67 5.89 10.12
CA VAL A 45 -7.65 5.02 10.72
C VAL A 45 -8.29 3.92 11.57
N LYS A 46 -9.29 4.27 12.38
CA LYS A 46 -10.01 3.31 13.21
C LYS A 46 -10.73 2.25 12.36
N ARG A 47 -11.42 2.65 11.29
CA ARG A 47 -12.12 1.73 10.36
C ARG A 47 -11.13 0.81 9.64
N ILE A 48 -10.03 1.36 9.14
CA ILE A 48 -8.97 0.58 8.50
C ILE A 48 -8.38 -0.43 9.50
N ASN A 49 -8.02 0.01 10.69
CA ASN A 49 -7.43 -0.83 11.74
C ASN A 49 -8.41 -1.86 12.33
N ALA A 50 -9.71 -1.66 12.20
CA ALA A 50 -10.72 -2.64 12.60
C ALA A 50 -10.74 -3.86 11.66
N LYS A 51 -10.27 -3.71 10.42
CA LYS A 51 -10.17 -4.78 9.42
C LYS A 51 -8.75 -5.29 9.27
N CYS A 52 -7.80 -4.38 9.13
CA CYS A 52 -6.40 -4.67 8.84
C CYS A 52 -5.60 -4.79 10.14
N GLY A 53 -5.12 -5.98 10.43
CA GLY A 53 -4.38 -6.30 11.65
C GLY A 53 -2.86 -6.28 11.47
N ARG A 54 -2.15 -6.59 12.56
CA ARG A 54 -0.67 -6.57 12.61
C ARG A 54 0.02 -7.66 11.77
N ALA A 55 -0.71 -8.64 11.24
CA ALA A 55 -0.15 -9.67 10.36
C ALA A 55 -0.44 -9.39 8.88
N ASP A 56 -1.24 -8.36 8.61
CA ASP A 56 -1.81 -8.10 7.29
C ASP A 56 -0.95 -7.17 6.44
N THR A 57 -1.24 -7.16 5.15
CA THR A 57 -0.74 -6.20 4.17
C THR A 57 -1.83 -5.20 3.83
N LEU A 58 -1.49 -3.92 3.75
CA LEU A 58 -2.39 -2.86 3.28
C LEU A 58 -1.79 -2.21 2.03
N ILE A 59 -2.60 -2.16 0.97
CA ILE A 59 -2.29 -1.45 -0.26
C ILE A 59 -3.12 -0.18 -0.28
N ILE A 60 -2.48 0.97 -0.49
CA ILE A 60 -3.15 2.25 -0.75
C ILE A 60 -2.84 2.66 -2.19
N LEU A 61 -3.90 2.90 -2.98
CA LEU A 61 -3.76 3.31 -4.38
C LEU A 61 -3.82 4.84 -4.51
N GLY A 62 -2.90 5.51 -3.81
CA GLY A 62 -2.64 6.93 -3.93
C GLY A 62 -3.56 7.84 -3.12
N ASP A 63 -3.21 9.11 -3.20
CA ASP A 63 -3.87 10.24 -2.56
C ASP A 63 -4.03 10.02 -1.05
N VAL A 64 -2.86 9.88 -0.40
CA VAL A 64 -2.77 9.50 1.01
C VAL A 64 -3.22 10.64 1.93
N GLY A 65 -2.81 11.89 1.62
CA GLY A 65 -2.97 13.04 2.50
C GLY A 65 -1.88 13.08 3.58
N ASP A 66 -2.23 13.44 4.81
CA ASP A 66 -1.29 13.57 5.92
C ASP A 66 -0.69 12.22 6.33
N ILE A 67 0.61 12.04 6.04
CA ILE A 67 1.36 10.81 6.30
C ILE A 67 1.49 10.45 7.78
N SER A 68 1.23 11.38 8.70
CA SER A 68 1.26 11.11 10.15
C SER A 68 0.23 10.04 10.54
N TYR A 69 -0.88 9.95 9.80
CA TYR A 69 -1.91 8.94 10.01
C TYR A 69 -1.51 7.56 9.48
N VAL A 70 -0.64 7.49 8.47
CA VAL A 70 -0.08 6.21 7.98
C VAL A 70 0.70 5.48 9.06
N ARG A 71 1.37 6.22 9.95
CA ARG A 71 2.11 5.68 11.09
C ARG A 71 1.21 4.97 12.11
N GLN A 72 -0.08 5.35 12.16
CA GLN A 72 -1.07 4.77 13.07
C GLN A 72 -1.74 3.52 12.51
N LEU A 73 -1.52 3.21 11.22
CA LEU A 73 -2.06 2.01 10.58
C LEU A 73 -1.32 0.76 11.07
N ARG A 74 -2.10 -0.25 11.48
CA ARG A 74 -1.59 -1.48 12.14
C ARG A 74 -0.99 -2.50 11.18
N ALA A 75 -1.24 -2.39 9.88
CA ALA A 75 -0.70 -3.31 8.89
C ALA A 75 0.82 -3.47 9.07
N LYS A 76 1.29 -4.73 9.07
CA LYS A 76 2.71 -5.03 9.15
C LYS A 76 3.47 -4.58 7.92
N TYR A 77 2.84 -4.71 6.76
CA TYR A 77 3.42 -4.39 5.46
C TYR A 77 2.50 -3.42 4.73
N LYS A 78 3.04 -2.30 4.32
CA LYS A 78 2.28 -1.24 3.65
C LYS A 78 2.86 -0.96 2.27
N ILE A 79 1.99 -0.86 1.27
CA ILE A 79 2.34 -0.60 -0.12
C ILE A 79 1.57 0.62 -0.59
N LEU A 80 2.26 1.53 -1.26
CA LEU A 80 1.69 2.70 -1.91
C LEU A 80 1.89 2.58 -3.43
N VAL A 81 0.83 2.76 -4.19
CA VAL A 81 0.87 3.18 -5.59
C VAL A 81 0.49 4.65 -5.59
N MET A 82 1.41 5.55 -5.90
CA MET A 82 1.21 6.99 -5.75
C MET A 82 0.09 7.53 -6.64
N GLY A 83 -0.67 8.48 -6.10
CA GLY A 83 -1.67 9.28 -6.79
C GLY A 83 -1.13 10.64 -7.24
N ASN A 84 -2.01 11.44 -7.81
CA ASN A 84 -1.65 12.76 -8.34
C ASN A 84 -1.44 13.83 -7.24
N HIS A 85 -1.99 13.64 -6.04
CA HIS A 85 -1.73 14.48 -4.86
C HIS A 85 -0.50 14.03 -4.06
N ASP A 86 0.05 12.85 -4.33
CA ASP A 86 1.27 12.37 -3.67
C ASP A 86 2.50 12.91 -4.37
N SER A 87 3.49 13.41 -3.62
CA SER A 87 4.71 13.97 -4.19
C SER A 87 5.97 13.50 -3.46
N GLY A 88 7.00 13.15 -4.25
CA GLY A 88 8.28 12.73 -3.68
C GLY A 88 8.22 11.34 -3.05
N ALA A 89 8.35 10.29 -3.85
CA ALA A 89 8.26 8.88 -3.41
C ALA A 89 9.11 8.56 -2.17
N SER A 90 10.27 9.23 -2.00
CA SER A 90 11.13 9.07 -0.82
C SER A 90 10.45 9.49 0.49
N ASN A 91 9.51 10.45 0.44
CA ASN A 91 8.81 10.96 1.63
C ASN A 91 7.88 9.91 2.24
N TYR A 92 7.42 8.97 1.42
CA TYR A 92 6.49 7.90 1.82
C TYR A 92 7.20 6.61 2.23
N LYS A 93 8.51 6.46 1.94
CA LYS A 93 9.25 5.23 2.21
C LYS A 93 9.52 5.01 3.67
N ARG A 94 9.38 3.75 4.08
CA ARG A 94 9.80 3.31 5.41
C ARG A 94 11.32 3.34 5.53
N HIS A 95 11.77 3.96 6.61
CA HIS A 95 13.16 3.99 7.02
C HIS A 95 13.29 3.51 8.46
N ILE A 96 14.28 2.66 8.69
CA ILE A 96 14.66 2.22 10.03
C ILE A 96 16.07 2.73 10.29
N PHE A 97 16.16 3.67 11.20
CA PHE A 97 17.44 4.23 11.65
C PHE A 97 17.94 3.42 12.84
N LYS A 98 19.23 3.19 12.91
CA LYS A 98 19.85 2.38 13.94
C LYS A 98 21.04 3.14 14.52
N GLN A 99 21.12 3.19 15.87
CA GLN A 99 22.24 3.79 16.56
C GLN A 99 22.60 3.00 17.81
N LYS A 100 23.91 2.99 18.14
CA LYS A 100 24.47 2.39 19.33
C LYS A 100 24.89 3.46 20.29
N PHE A 101 24.58 3.29 21.57
CA PHE A 101 24.94 4.19 22.66
C PHE A 101 25.67 3.40 23.73
N ASP A 102 26.91 3.82 24.06
CA ASP A 102 27.73 3.21 25.12
C ASP A 102 27.02 3.32 26.46
N LYS A 103 26.80 2.21 27.17
CA LYS A 103 26.16 2.20 28.48
C LYS A 103 27.00 2.86 29.58
N GLY A 104 28.31 3.00 29.38
CA GLY A 104 29.19 3.77 30.27
C GLY A 104 28.97 5.29 30.16
N LEU A 105 28.44 5.77 29.04
CA LEU A 105 28.25 7.19 28.77
C LEU A 105 26.77 7.62 28.83
N PHE A 106 25.83 6.72 28.53
CA PHE A 106 24.40 7.02 28.43
C PHE A 106 23.56 6.10 29.31
N GLN A 107 22.67 6.66 30.10
CA GLN A 107 21.56 5.91 30.65
C GLN A 107 20.55 5.60 29.54
N LYS A 108 19.76 4.55 29.73
CA LYS A 108 18.78 4.08 28.73
C LYS A 108 17.82 5.17 28.25
N HIS A 109 17.34 6.02 29.16
CA HIS A 109 16.42 7.10 28.85
C HIS A 109 17.10 8.23 28.06
N GLU A 110 18.36 8.57 28.40
CA GLU A 110 19.14 9.59 27.68
C GLU A 110 19.42 9.19 26.24
N ALA A 111 19.80 7.92 26.03
CA ALA A 111 19.97 7.34 24.70
C ALA A 111 18.68 7.38 23.88
N LEU A 112 17.52 7.08 24.51
CA LEU A 112 16.22 7.15 23.86
C LEU A 112 15.82 8.58 23.51
N ASP A 113 16.06 9.53 24.41
CA ASP A 113 15.72 10.94 24.17
C ASP A 113 16.59 11.54 23.07
N GLU A 114 17.85 11.14 22.95
CA GLU A 114 18.70 11.53 21.84
C GLU A 114 18.17 10.94 20.49
N MET A 115 17.73 9.67 20.48
CA MET A 115 17.11 9.09 19.28
C MET A 115 15.82 9.81 18.90
N LYS A 116 14.97 10.21 19.85
CA LYS A 116 13.75 11.00 19.58
C LYS A 116 14.07 12.38 19.03
N ARG A 117 15.15 12.99 19.51
CA ARG A 117 15.63 14.28 19.00
C ARG A 117 16.11 14.19 17.55
N LEU A 118 16.84 13.12 17.21
CA LEU A 118 17.40 12.90 15.88
C LEU A 118 16.35 12.42 14.85
N TYR A 119 15.41 11.60 15.30
CA TYR A 119 14.40 10.95 14.46
C TYR A 119 13.01 11.10 15.09
N PRO A 120 12.43 12.29 15.07
CA PRO A 120 11.10 12.51 15.65
C PRO A 120 10.03 11.66 14.91
N ASP A 121 8.92 11.42 15.56
CA ASP A 121 7.75 10.71 15.01
C ASP A 121 7.99 9.27 14.57
N CYS A 122 8.99 8.59 15.12
CA CYS A 122 9.29 7.20 14.90
C CYS A 122 8.76 6.31 16.02
N ALA A 123 8.56 5.03 15.73
CA ALA A 123 8.44 3.98 16.74
C ALA A 123 9.84 3.52 17.16
N TYR A 124 10.09 3.38 18.47
CA TYR A 124 11.41 3.04 18.97
C TYR A 124 11.43 1.64 19.56
N THR A 125 12.49 0.91 19.23
CA THR A 125 12.81 -0.38 19.86
C THR A 125 14.23 -0.30 20.41
N ILE A 126 14.42 -0.75 21.65
CA ILE A 126 15.71 -0.75 22.33
C ILE A 126 16.07 -2.19 22.63
N THR A 127 17.31 -2.56 22.30
CA THR A 127 17.90 -3.86 22.63
C THR A 127 19.24 -3.66 23.33
N ASP A 128 19.63 -4.64 24.15
CA ASP A 128 20.96 -4.72 24.72
C ASP A 128 21.93 -5.32 23.71
N GLY A 129 23.13 -4.78 23.65
CA GLY A 129 24.21 -5.31 22.85
C GLY A 129 25.55 -5.32 23.59
N PHE A 130 26.46 -6.17 23.12
CA PHE A 130 27.81 -6.26 23.58
C PHE A 130 28.77 -6.37 22.38
N ASP A 131 29.81 -5.55 22.39
CA ASP A 131 30.87 -5.62 21.38
C ASP A 131 32.09 -6.35 21.95
N PHE A 132 32.34 -7.54 21.46
CA PHE A 132 33.46 -8.39 21.90
C PHE A 132 34.81 -7.80 21.56
N SER A 133 34.94 -6.96 20.54
CA SER A 133 36.22 -6.37 20.11
C SER A 133 36.66 -5.24 21.05
N SER A 134 35.72 -4.46 21.54
CA SER A 134 35.96 -3.33 22.45
C SER A 134 35.62 -3.62 23.90
N CYS A 135 35.03 -4.79 24.17
CA CYS A 135 34.48 -5.15 25.48
C CYS A 135 33.51 -4.15 26.06
N LEU A 136 32.70 -3.49 25.17
CA LEU A 136 31.75 -2.48 25.56
C LEU A 136 30.30 -2.98 25.48
N GLU A 137 29.54 -2.68 26.52
CA GLU A 137 28.09 -2.81 26.52
C GLU A 137 27.44 -1.57 25.91
N TYR A 138 26.41 -1.76 25.07
CA TYR A 138 25.68 -0.64 24.45
C TYR A 138 24.17 -0.87 24.42
N TRP A 139 23.42 0.24 24.37
CA TRP A 139 22.03 0.25 23.95
C TRP A 139 22.01 0.32 22.43
N GLU A 140 21.33 -0.62 21.77
CA GLU A 140 21.07 -0.52 20.34
C GLU A 140 19.62 -0.08 20.14
N ILE A 141 19.43 1.11 19.56
CA ILE A 141 18.11 1.73 19.38
C ILE A 141 17.78 1.81 17.90
N TYR A 142 16.60 1.32 17.58
CA TYR A 142 16.00 1.42 16.26
C TYR A 142 14.88 2.44 16.30
N ALA A 143 14.85 3.37 15.34
CA ALA A 143 13.76 4.31 15.10
C ALA A 143 13.14 4.01 13.74
N ASP A 144 11.89 3.57 13.74
CA ASP A 144 11.13 3.19 12.54
C ASP A 144 10.08 4.26 12.27
N ASN A 145 10.14 4.89 11.10
CA ASN A 145 9.14 5.91 10.73
C ASN A 145 7.76 5.33 10.39
N CYS A 146 7.62 4.00 10.37
CA CYS A 146 6.36 3.28 10.17
C CYS A 146 5.58 3.65 8.89
N LEU A 147 6.26 4.11 7.84
CA LEU A 147 5.66 4.44 6.55
C LEU A 147 5.55 3.22 5.63
N PHE A 148 5.55 3.41 4.32
CA PHE A 148 5.34 2.35 3.33
C PHE A 148 6.61 1.56 3.05
N ASP A 149 6.51 0.24 3.11
CA ASP A 149 7.60 -0.69 2.79
C ASP A 149 7.94 -0.68 1.28
N LEU A 150 6.90 -0.51 0.43
CA LEU A 150 7.06 -0.30 -1.02
C LEU A 150 6.29 0.94 -1.46
N VAL A 151 6.90 1.70 -2.37
CA VAL A 151 6.28 2.86 -3.02
C VAL A 151 6.53 2.76 -4.52
N PHE A 152 5.45 2.72 -5.28
CA PHE A 152 5.44 2.73 -6.75
C PHE A 152 4.94 4.08 -7.25
N THR A 153 5.59 4.63 -8.24
CA THR A 153 5.28 5.95 -8.82
C THR A 153 4.28 5.89 -9.98
N GLY A 154 3.77 4.73 -10.30
CA GLY A 154 2.82 4.54 -11.38
C GLY A 154 2.15 3.17 -11.33
N PRO A 155 1.32 2.86 -12.32
CA PRO A 155 0.57 1.63 -12.40
C PRO A 155 1.43 0.37 -12.27
N VAL A 156 0.89 -0.65 -11.64
CA VAL A 156 1.58 -1.91 -11.37
C VAL A 156 0.78 -3.08 -11.91
N LEU A 157 1.41 -3.88 -12.74
CA LEU A 157 0.81 -5.10 -13.29
C LEU A 157 1.03 -6.29 -12.33
N ILE A 158 -0.06 -6.96 -11.97
CA ILE A 158 -0.04 -8.17 -11.15
C ILE A 158 -0.42 -9.37 -12.01
N GLY A 159 0.54 -10.24 -12.28
CA GLY A 159 0.34 -11.34 -13.21
C GLY A 159 -0.02 -10.83 -14.60
N GLU A 160 -0.98 -11.51 -15.28
CA GLU A 160 -1.34 -11.20 -16.67
C GLU A 160 -2.67 -10.45 -16.82
N LYS A 161 -3.40 -10.22 -15.72
CA LYS A 161 -4.81 -9.81 -15.81
C LYS A 161 -5.23 -8.70 -14.86
N LEU A 162 -4.32 -8.15 -14.09
CA LEU A 162 -4.65 -7.20 -13.05
C LEU A 162 -3.67 -6.04 -13.03
N ILE A 163 -4.20 -4.82 -13.11
CA ILE A 163 -3.46 -3.57 -12.91
C ILE A 163 -3.96 -2.91 -11.63
N LEU A 164 -3.03 -2.47 -10.79
CA LEU A 164 -3.29 -1.53 -9.70
C LEU A 164 -2.79 -0.16 -10.12
N SER A 165 -3.63 0.84 -10.03
CA SER A 165 -3.27 2.24 -10.34
C SER A 165 -4.06 3.18 -9.44
N HIS A 166 -3.61 4.42 -9.34
CA HIS A 166 -4.43 5.45 -8.73
C HIS A 166 -5.54 5.88 -9.71
N GLU A 167 -5.17 6.39 -10.87
CA GLU A 167 -6.12 6.75 -11.91
C GLU A 167 -6.63 5.51 -12.67
N PRO A 168 -7.90 5.52 -13.13
CA PRO A 168 -8.40 4.46 -13.99
C PRO A 168 -7.63 4.42 -15.31
N VAL A 169 -7.28 3.22 -15.76
CA VAL A 169 -6.64 2.98 -17.06
C VAL A 169 -7.73 2.66 -18.07
N GLU A 170 -7.97 3.55 -18.98
CA GLU A 170 -9.00 3.41 -20.01
C GLU A 170 -8.64 2.38 -21.09
N GLU A 171 -9.64 1.94 -21.86
CA GLU A 171 -9.49 1.06 -23.01
C GLU A 171 -8.83 -0.30 -22.73
N LEU A 172 -9.07 -0.85 -21.55
CA LEU A 172 -8.59 -2.20 -21.20
C LEU A 172 -9.61 -3.27 -21.63
N ASP A 173 -9.16 -4.25 -22.39
CA ASP A 173 -9.95 -5.42 -22.75
C ASP A 173 -9.28 -6.77 -22.34
N TRP A 174 -8.06 -6.70 -21.77
CA TRP A 174 -7.25 -7.86 -21.42
C TRP A 174 -6.89 -7.92 -19.93
N CYS A 175 -7.28 -6.92 -19.15
CA CYS A 175 -6.84 -6.74 -17.77
C CYS A 175 -7.94 -6.05 -16.97
N MET A 176 -8.12 -6.45 -15.72
CA MET A 176 -8.91 -5.72 -14.73
C MET A 176 -8.06 -4.62 -14.14
N ASN A 177 -8.59 -3.42 -14.05
CA ASN A 177 -7.99 -2.31 -13.33
C ASN A 177 -8.67 -2.10 -11.99
N VAL A 178 -7.93 -2.23 -10.90
CA VAL A 178 -8.35 -1.79 -9.56
C VAL A 178 -7.74 -0.42 -9.34
N HIS A 179 -8.58 0.57 -9.10
CA HIS A 179 -8.18 1.97 -9.09
C HIS A 179 -8.90 2.81 -8.04
N GLY A 180 -8.49 4.06 -7.92
CA GLY A 180 -9.07 5.12 -7.12
C GLY A 180 -9.47 6.33 -7.93
N HIS A 181 -9.11 7.53 -7.46
CA HIS A 181 -9.13 8.83 -8.11
C HIS A 181 -10.52 9.41 -8.40
N THR A 182 -11.46 8.61 -8.91
CA THR A 182 -12.77 9.13 -9.39
C THR A 182 -13.77 9.40 -8.27
N HIS A 183 -13.40 9.12 -7.01
CA HIS A 183 -14.26 9.27 -5.84
C HIS A 183 -15.65 8.64 -6.08
N ASP A 184 -16.72 9.39 -5.82
CA ASP A 184 -18.13 8.97 -6.05
C ASP A 184 -18.67 9.36 -7.44
N ARG A 185 -17.83 10.00 -8.29
CA ARG A 185 -18.25 10.49 -9.60
C ARG A 185 -18.27 9.39 -10.64
N ASN A 186 -19.46 9.08 -11.17
CA ASN A 186 -19.66 8.18 -12.33
C ASN A 186 -18.79 6.92 -12.30
N ILE A 187 -18.93 6.20 -11.23
CA ILE A 187 -18.05 5.07 -10.99
C ILE A 187 -18.39 3.96 -11.94
N VAL A 188 -17.39 3.60 -12.65
CA VAL A 188 -17.46 2.46 -13.52
C VAL A 188 -16.91 1.26 -12.75
N ASN A 189 -17.80 0.56 -12.04
CA ASN A 189 -17.58 -0.83 -11.71
C ASN A 189 -18.14 -1.66 -12.86
N ASP A 190 -17.36 -1.81 -13.91
CA ASP A 190 -17.70 -2.63 -15.05
C ASP A 190 -16.90 -3.95 -15.05
N THR A 191 -16.84 -4.61 -16.22
CA THR A 191 -16.09 -5.86 -16.36
C THR A 191 -14.59 -5.66 -16.18
N TYR A 192 -14.06 -4.47 -16.42
CA TYR A 192 -12.63 -4.18 -16.47
C TYR A 192 -12.15 -3.21 -15.40
N HIS A 193 -13.06 -2.57 -14.65
CA HIS A 193 -12.73 -1.58 -13.63
C HIS A 193 -13.35 -1.91 -12.29
N PHE A 194 -12.58 -1.72 -11.22
CA PHE A 194 -13.04 -1.83 -9.84
C PHE A 194 -12.52 -0.67 -9.01
N ASN A 195 -13.41 0.22 -8.62
CA ASN A 195 -13.08 1.41 -7.85
C ASN A 195 -13.01 1.09 -6.34
N VAL A 196 -11.87 1.43 -5.72
CA VAL A 196 -11.62 1.26 -4.28
C VAL A 196 -11.38 2.58 -3.56
N CYS A 197 -11.86 3.71 -4.13
CA CYS A 197 -11.87 4.98 -3.42
C CYS A 197 -12.53 4.84 -2.06
N ALA A 198 -11.97 5.46 -1.05
CA ALA A 198 -12.48 5.43 0.32
C ALA A 198 -13.95 5.85 0.39
N ASP A 199 -14.32 6.90 -0.34
CA ASP A 199 -15.71 7.41 -0.40
C ASP A 199 -16.70 6.37 -0.96
N VAL A 200 -16.24 5.56 -1.91
CA VAL A 200 -17.05 4.53 -2.58
C VAL A 200 -17.27 3.31 -1.68
N ILE A 201 -16.22 2.90 -0.97
CA ILE A 201 -16.21 1.68 -0.16
C ILE A 201 -16.51 1.94 1.33
N GLY A 202 -17.00 3.15 1.65
CA GLY A 202 -17.38 3.54 3.02
C GLY A 202 -16.19 3.60 3.98
N TYR A 203 -15.02 4.01 3.49
CA TYR A 203 -13.78 4.16 4.26
C TYR A 203 -13.33 2.86 4.97
N THR A 204 -13.72 1.74 4.41
CA THR A 204 -13.40 0.41 4.95
C THR A 204 -12.70 -0.41 3.88
N PRO A 205 -11.43 -0.81 4.08
CA PRO A 205 -10.67 -1.47 3.03
C PRO A 205 -11.30 -2.80 2.60
N ILE A 206 -11.17 -3.11 1.33
CA ILE A 206 -11.64 -4.35 0.72
C ILE A 206 -10.67 -5.49 1.05
N ASN A 207 -11.20 -6.65 1.43
CA ASN A 207 -10.40 -7.87 1.54
C ASN A 207 -10.01 -8.36 0.14
N PHE A 208 -8.78 -8.04 -0.27
CA PHE A 208 -8.32 -8.29 -1.62
C PHE A 208 -8.10 -9.78 -1.92
N ASN A 209 -7.70 -10.56 -0.92
CA ASN A 209 -7.61 -12.03 -1.08
C ASN A 209 -8.99 -12.66 -1.37
N LYS A 210 -10.03 -12.17 -0.67
CA LYS A 210 -11.40 -12.62 -0.92
C LYS A 210 -11.86 -12.17 -2.29
N TRP A 211 -11.67 -10.89 -2.63
CA TRP A 211 -12.01 -10.32 -3.93
C TRP A 211 -11.40 -11.13 -5.09
N MET A 212 -10.10 -11.48 -4.99
CA MET A 212 -9.43 -12.33 -5.98
C MET A 212 -10.06 -13.73 -6.11
N LYS A 213 -10.51 -14.31 -4.99
CA LYS A 213 -11.15 -15.65 -4.95
C LYS A 213 -12.59 -15.61 -5.47
N ASP A 214 -13.28 -14.50 -5.35
CA ASP A 214 -14.68 -14.34 -5.79
C ASP A 214 -14.83 -14.37 -7.33
N GLY A 215 -13.73 -14.53 -8.07
CA GLY A 215 -13.73 -14.79 -9.50
C GLY A 215 -13.86 -13.56 -10.40
N HIS A 216 -13.60 -12.38 -9.88
CA HIS A 216 -13.65 -11.14 -10.67
C HIS A 216 -12.77 -11.19 -11.93
N LEU A 217 -11.65 -11.91 -11.88
CA LEU A 217 -10.76 -12.09 -13.03
C LEU A 217 -11.16 -13.24 -13.96
N ALA A 218 -12.21 -13.99 -13.66
CA ALA A 218 -12.59 -15.16 -14.46
C ALA A 218 -13.03 -14.80 -15.89
N LYS A 219 -13.66 -13.64 -16.05
CA LYS A 219 -14.13 -13.11 -17.34
C LYS A 219 -13.02 -12.45 -18.16
N ILE A 220 -11.89 -12.12 -17.54
CA ILE A 220 -10.79 -11.43 -18.20
C ILE A 220 -9.96 -12.43 -18.99
N GLN A 221 -9.75 -12.17 -20.27
CA GLN A 221 -8.83 -12.92 -21.12
C GLN A 221 -7.52 -12.14 -21.23
N SER A 222 -6.40 -12.72 -20.75
CA SER A 222 -5.09 -12.09 -20.89
C SER A 222 -4.74 -11.87 -22.37
N LEU A 223 -3.90 -10.89 -22.65
CA LEU A 223 -3.43 -10.57 -24.00
C LEU A 223 -2.86 -11.83 -24.71
N HIS A 224 -2.08 -12.63 -23.97
CA HIS A 224 -1.57 -13.89 -24.49
C HIS A 224 -2.69 -14.84 -24.93
N ARG A 225 -3.75 -14.98 -24.16
CA ARG A 225 -4.88 -15.85 -24.51
C ARG A 225 -5.66 -15.32 -25.71
N GLN A 226 -5.85 -14.03 -25.81
CA GLN A 226 -6.48 -13.38 -26.97
C GLN A 226 -5.69 -13.66 -28.26
N THR A 227 -4.35 -13.48 -28.21
CA THR A 227 -3.45 -13.76 -29.34
C THR A 227 -3.56 -15.22 -29.82
N ILE A 228 -3.63 -16.19 -28.88
CA ILE A 228 -3.81 -17.60 -29.22
C ILE A 228 -5.17 -17.84 -29.90
N ASN A 229 -6.24 -17.26 -29.38
CA ASN A 229 -7.57 -17.40 -29.92
C ASN A 229 -7.64 -16.83 -31.36
N GLU A 230 -7.13 -15.63 -31.58
CA GLU A 230 -7.06 -15.03 -32.92
C GLU A 230 -6.26 -15.88 -33.92
N ALA A 231 -5.10 -16.39 -33.51
CA ALA A 231 -4.28 -17.24 -34.36
C ALA A 231 -5.01 -18.53 -34.72
N THR A 232 -5.76 -19.12 -33.82
CA THR A 232 -6.60 -20.28 -34.01
C THR A 232 -7.73 -20.03 -35.01
N ASP A 233 -8.42 -18.92 -34.86
CA ASP A 233 -9.53 -18.52 -35.75
C ASP A 233 -9.04 -18.21 -37.17
N ARG A 234 -7.88 -17.57 -37.32
CA ARG A 234 -7.25 -17.35 -38.63
C ARG A 234 -6.91 -18.66 -39.33
N ARG A 235 -6.46 -19.68 -38.58
CA ARG A 235 -6.18 -21.03 -39.15
C ARG A 235 -7.47 -21.70 -39.60
N ARG A 236 -8.54 -21.66 -38.81
CA ARG A 236 -9.86 -22.21 -39.17
C ARG A 236 -10.42 -21.60 -40.43
N ARG A 237 -10.31 -20.27 -40.59
CA ARG A 237 -10.78 -19.55 -41.78
C ARG A 237 -9.98 -19.83 -43.05
N LYS A 238 -8.71 -20.26 -42.93
CA LYS A 238 -7.84 -20.60 -44.07
C LYS A 238 -7.91 -22.07 -44.48
N GLY A 239 -8.43 -22.95 -43.64
CA GLY A 239 -8.53 -24.39 -43.88
C GLY A 239 -9.93 -24.90 -44.24
N GLY A 240 -10.91 -24.03 -44.37
CA GLY A 240 -12.23 -24.28 -44.96
C GLY A 240 -12.33 -23.55 -46.30
#